data_7c13cb9bd7f941a073754ea4ba4aad7c
#
_entry.id   7c13cb9bd7f941a073754ea4ba4aad7c
#
_cell.length_a   1.000
_cell.length_b   1.000
_cell.length_c   1.000
_cell.angle_alpha   90.00
_cell.angle_beta   90.00
_cell.angle_gamma   90.00
#
_symmetry.space_group_name_H-M   'P 1'
#
loop_
_entity.id
_entity.type
_entity.pdbx_description
1 polymer ?
#
loop_
_entity_poly.entity_id
_entity_poly.type
_entity_poly.pdbx_seq_one_letter_code
_entity_poly.pdbx_strand_id
1 'polypeptide(L)'
;MTSSAETISVIIPFYGEPAPVLDLIASLRAQRGVTPENLEIIVSDDRSPIPFPDTEGVSIVRRERNGGFGSAVNSGAARARGDWLIILNSDLELGENFISSMLTALAAYPQALASPQVVGPDGKHQWVARKFPTVGHIAWEWFTPLARFKPTRLGHRGAGHDISACTAVRPHGTDWVMGACMMVPRTVYERVQGMDERFNINSEEVDFQRRLADIGVPRILVPQVTVTHEGGASSPSARRRQWLTTARFIYAEKWGFEKNLRRALTLTSYANYGFNLVRSLRNHRVNPREILNHELELIRRGTRHEN
;
A
#
# COMPACT_ATOMS: atom_id res chain seq x y z
N MET A 1 -19.19 -31.30 13.18
CA MET A 1 -17.77 -30.97 13.13
C MET A 1 -17.64 -29.54 13.63
N THR A 2 -17.16 -29.36 14.85
CA THR A 2 -16.88 -28.03 15.41
C THR A 2 -15.73 -27.44 14.58
N SER A 3 -16.02 -26.47 13.72
CA SER A 3 -14.98 -25.65 13.09
C SER A 3 -14.14 -25.08 14.23
N SER A 4 -12.86 -25.44 14.29
CA SER A 4 -11.92 -24.75 15.15
C SER A 4 -12.03 -23.26 14.80
N ALA A 5 -12.16 -22.40 15.82
CA ALA A 5 -12.22 -20.97 15.57
C ALA A 5 -10.92 -20.55 14.82
N GLU A 6 -11.07 -19.79 13.73
CA GLU A 6 -9.95 -19.31 12.96
C GLU A 6 -9.06 -18.41 13.82
N THR A 7 -7.75 -18.62 13.75
CA THR A 7 -6.76 -17.84 14.48
C THR A 7 -6.18 -16.74 13.61
N ILE A 8 -5.90 -15.59 14.22
CA ILE A 8 -5.54 -14.36 13.49
C ILE A 8 -4.26 -13.78 14.05
N SER A 9 -3.29 -13.49 13.19
CA SER A 9 -2.13 -12.69 13.53
C SER A 9 -2.23 -11.34 12.84
N VAL A 10 -2.30 -10.28 13.64
CA VAL A 10 -2.25 -8.89 13.15
C VAL A 10 -0.79 -8.44 13.15
N ILE A 11 -0.31 -8.00 11.99
CA ILE A 11 1.06 -7.50 11.79
C ILE A 11 0.99 -6.00 11.56
N ILE A 12 1.66 -5.23 12.44
CA ILE A 12 1.74 -3.78 12.38
C ILE A 12 3.19 -3.38 12.14
N PRO A 13 3.59 -3.05 10.90
CA PRO A 13 4.88 -2.44 10.64
C PRO A 13 4.98 -1.08 11.33
N PHE A 14 6.07 -0.86 12.06
CA PHE A 14 6.25 0.34 12.86
C PHE A 14 7.56 1.06 12.54
N TYR A 15 7.45 2.36 12.34
CA TYR A 15 8.58 3.29 12.26
C TYR A 15 8.13 4.70 12.63
N GLY A 16 8.67 5.27 13.69
CA GLY A 16 8.36 6.63 14.14
C GLY A 16 7.78 6.69 15.55
N GLU A 17 6.65 7.35 15.70
CA GLU A 17 6.00 7.57 16.99
C GLU A 17 5.10 6.41 17.39
N PRO A 18 5.16 5.92 18.66
CA PRO A 18 4.37 4.77 19.09
C PRO A 18 2.87 5.06 19.29
N ALA A 19 2.48 6.29 19.55
CA ALA A 19 1.11 6.62 19.95
C ALA A 19 0.03 6.09 18.98
N PRO A 20 0.11 6.27 17.65
CA PRO A 20 -0.91 5.73 16.74
C PRO A 20 -1.03 4.21 16.80
N VAL A 21 0.10 3.50 16.99
CA VAL A 21 0.10 2.04 17.13
C VAL A 21 -0.57 1.59 18.42
N LEU A 22 -0.36 2.33 19.52
CA LEU A 22 -1.01 2.03 20.81
C LEU A 22 -2.54 2.20 20.72
N ASP A 23 -3.02 3.23 20.01
CA ASP A 23 -4.44 3.45 19.74
C ASP A 23 -5.02 2.33 18.87
N LEU A 24 -4.29 1.89 17.83
CA LEU A 24 -4.68 0.76 17.00
C LEU A 24 -4.73 -0.55 17.81
N ILE A 25 -3.77 -0.81 18.69
CA ILE A 25 -3.78 -1.98 19.60
C ILE A 25 -5.00 -1.93 20.50
N ALA A 26 -5.36 -0.77 21.06
CA ALA A 26 -6.56 -0.64 21.87
C ALA A 26 -7.83 -0.98 21.07
N SER A 27 -7.94 -0.55 19.82
CA SER A 27 -9.07 -0.89 18.93
C SER A 27 -9.10 -2.38 18.57
N LEU A 28 -7.93 -3.03 18.41
CA LEU A 28 -7.83 -4.47 18.18
C LEU A 28 -8.27 -5.29 19.39
N ARG A 29 -7.94 -4.85 20.60
CA ARG A 29 -8.41 -5.50 21.84
C ARG A 29 -9.92 -5.36 22.08
N ALA A 30 -10.53 -4.33 21.51
CA ALA A 30 -11.96 -4.07 21.57
C ALA A 30 -12.77 -4.81 20.48
N GLN A 31 -12.13 -5.64 19.65
CA GLN A 31 -12.83 -6.37 18.58
C GLN A 31 -13.83 -7.37 19.15
N ARG A 32 -15.03 -7.36 18.57
CA ARG A 32 -16.12 -8.29 18.91
C ARG A 32 -16.11 -9.49 17.96
N GLY A 33 -16.50 -10.66 18.48
CA GLY A 33 -16.59 -11.90 17.71
C GLY A 33 -15.24 -12.59 17.48
N VAL A 34 -14.18 -12.11 18.14
CA VAL A 34 -12.85 -12.74 18.19
C VAL A 34 -12.43 -12.78 19.66
N THR A 35 -12.00 -13.95 20.13
CA THR A 35 -11.51 -14.07 21.51
C THR A 35 -10.03 -13.71 21.59
N PRO A 36 -9.53 -13.25 22.76
CA PRO A 36 -8.10 -12.91 22.90
C PRO A 36 -7.16 -14.08 22.57
N GLU A 37 -7.58 -15.31 22.81
CA GLU A 37 -6.79 -16.51 22.52
C GLU A 37 -6.62 -16.76 21.02
N ASN A 38 -7.54 -16.23 20.20
CA ASN A 38 -7.53 -16.37 18.75
C ASN A 38 -6.94 -15.13 18.03
N LEU A 39 -6.49 -14.12 18.80
CA LEU A 39 -5.94 -12.87 18.25
C LEU A 39 -4.50 -12.64 18.75
N GLU A 40 -3.55 -12.76 17.88
CA GLU A 40 -2.14 -12.42 18.11
C GLU A 40 -1.83 -11.04 17.51
N ILE A 41 -1.24 -10.15 18.29
CA ILE A 41 -0.81 -8.83 17.82
C ILE A 41 0.71 -8.79 17.77
N ILE A 42 1.27 -8.46 16.60
CA ILE A 42 2.71 -8.41 16.34
C ILE A 42 3.07 -7.02 15.83
N VAL A 43 3.87 -6.30 16.58
CA VAL A 43 4.48 -5.03 16.13
C VAL A 43 5.87 -5.32 15.58
N SER A 44 6.08 -5.03 14.31
CA SER A 44 7.38 -5.18 13.65
C SER A 44 8.06 -3.83 13.55
N ASP A 45 8.95 -3.55 14.51
CA ASP A 45 9.73 -2.31 14.61
C ASP A 45 10.90 -2.33 13.61
N ASP A 46 10.78 -1.57 12.53
CA ASP A 46 11.75 -1.47 11.44
C ASP A 46 12.94 -0.56 11.79
N ARG A 47 13.55 -0.81 12.97
CA ARG A 47 14.65 0.01 13.49
C ARG A 47 14.26 1.47 13.68
N SER A 48 13.08 1.71 14.24
CA SER A 48 12.63 3.05 14.59
C SER A 48 13.64 3.78 15.50
N PRO A 49 13.85 5.09 15.30
CA PRO A 49 14.68 5.89 16.22
C PRO A 49 14.22 5.80 17.67
N ILE A 50 12.92 5.76 17.90
CA ILE A 50 12.29 5.49 19.18
C ILE A 50 11.79 4.03 19.12
N PRO A 51 12.39 3.11 19.90
CA PRO A 51 11.91 1.73 19.94
C PRO A 51 10.46 1.66 20.39
N PHE A 52 9.73 0.70 19.81
CA PHE A 52 8.36 0.46 20.29
C PHE A 52 8.40 -0.02 21.75
N PRO A 53 7.59 0.56 22.66
CA PRO A 53 7.61 0.20 24.07
C PRO A 53 7.04 -1.20 24.32
N ASP A 54 7.56 -1.88 25.34
CA ASP A 54 6.99 -3.14 25.81
C ASP A 54 5.50 -2.94 26.14
N THR A 55 4.68 -3.78 25.53
CA THR A 55 3.22 -3.69 25.62
C THR A 55 2.65 -5.07 25.93
N GLU A 56 1.90 -5.18 27.00
CA GLU A 56 1.32 -6.45 27.45
C GLU A 56 0.50 -7.11 26.32
N GLY A 57 0.71 -8.43 26.13
CA GLY A 57 -0.01 -9.20 25.10
C GLY A 57 0.35 -8.87 23.65
N VAL A 58 1.42 -8.12 23.42
CA VAL A 58 1.93 -7.77 22.07
C VAL A 58 3.30 -8.40 21.87
N SER A 59 3.48 -9.09 20.75
CA SER A 59 4.79 -9.60 20.32
C SER A 59 5.54 -8.49 19.57
N ILE A 60 6.71 -8.09 20.07
CA ILE A 60 7.54 -7.05 19.43
C ILE A 60 8.69 -7.72 18.71
N VAL A 61 8.82 -7.44 17.41
CA VAL A 61 9.93 -7.88 16.56
C VAL A 61 10.74 -6.66 16.16
N ARG A 62 11.84 -6.39 16.89
CA ARG A 62 12.73 -5.29 16.52
C ARG A 62 13.77 -5.75 15.52
N ARG A 63 13.80 -5.11 14.36
CA ARG A 63 14.76 -5.39 13.28
C ARG A 63 16.12 -4.74 13.55
N GLU A 64 17.18 -5.32 13.01
CA GLU A 64 18.54 -4.79 13.13
C GLU A 64 18.80 -3.55 12.27
N ARG A 65 18.07 -3.44 11.13
CA ARG A 65 18.18 -2.34 10.16
C ARG A 65 16.81 -1.95 9.63
N ASN A 66 16.65 -0.69 9.24
CA ASN A 66 15.49 -0.24 8.48
C ASN A 66 15.54 -0.85 7.07
N GLY A 67 14.52 -1.60 6.70
CA GLY A 67 14.38 -2.25 5.41
C GLY A 67 13.07 -1.91 4.71
N GLY A 68 12.27 -1.04 5.33
CA GLY A 68 11.01 -0.57 4.80
C GLY A 68 9.83 -1.51 5.10
N PHE A 69 8.66 -1.10 4.57
CA PHE A 69 7.37 -1.72 4.87
C PHE A 69 7.36 -3.24 4.62
N GLY A 70 7.74 -3.67 3.43
CA GLY A 70 7.71 -5.10 3.05
C GLY A 70 8.58 -5.96 3.95
N SER A 71 9.80 -5.48 4.27
CA SER A 71 10.71 -6.18 5.16
C SER A 71 10.19 -6.26 6.60
N ALA A 72 9.53 -5.19 7.09
CA ALA A 72 8.89 -5.20 8.39
C ALA A 72 7.72 -6.19 8.44
N VAL A 73 6.86 -6.20 7.40
CA VAL A 73 5.78 -7.18 7.27
C VAL A 73 6.32 -8.61 7.28
N ASN A 74 7.37 -8.91 6.50
CA ASN A 74 7.99 -10.24 6.47
C ASN A 74 8.48 -10.68 7.85
N SER A 75 9.14 -9.76 8.58
CA SER A 75 9.65 -10.04 9.93
C SER A 75 8.53 -10.35 10.92
N GLY A 76 7.40 -9.65 10.83
CA GLY A 76 6.19 -9.95 11.60
C GLY A 76 5.56 -11.27 11.19
N ALA A 77 5.42 -11.53 9.88
CA ALA A 77 4.84 -12.74 9.34
C ALA A 77 5.62 -14.01 9.74
N ALA A 78 6.95 -13.90 9.86
CA ALA A 78 7.80 -15.01 10.33
C ALA A 78 7.54 -15.39 11.80
N ARG A 79 6.90 -14.55 12.59
CA ARG A 79 6.48 -14.80 13.98
C ARG A 79 5.03 -15.22 14.11
N ALA A 80 4.24 -14.94 13.08
CA ALA A 80 2.81 -15.17 13.07
C ALA A 80 2.46 -16.68 13.11
N ARG A 81 1.45 -17.02 13.91
CA ARG A 81 0.94 -18.39 14.09
C ARG A 81 -0.49 -18.54 13.62
N GLY A 82 -1.20 -17.42 13.42
CA GLY A 82 -2.60 -17.41 12.99
C GLY A 82 -2.80 -17.99 11.59
N ASP A 83 -3.99 -18.48 11.33
CA ASP A 83 -4.41 -18.96 10.00
C ASP A 83 -4.53 -17.80 9.02
N TRP A 84 -4.93 -16.64 9.51
CA TRP A 84 -5.02 -15.40 8.77
C TRP A 84 -3.98 -14.39 9.24
N LEU A 85 -3.36 -13.71 8.28
CA LEU A 85 -2.54 -12.52 8.50
C LEU A 85 -3.36 -11.29 8.18
N ILE A 86 -3.43 -10.34 9.12
CA ILE A 86 -3.96 -9.01 8.88
C ILE A 86 -2.80 -8.03 8.96
N ILE A 87 -2.47 -7.39 7.85
CA ILE A 87 -1.41 -6.40 7.75
C ILE A 87 -2.04 -5.02 7.84
N LEU A 88 -1.68 -4.23 8.83
CA LEU A 88 -2.26 -2.92 9.12
C LEU A 88 -1.21 -1.82 9.18
N ASN A 89 -1.47 -0.71 8.51
CA ASN A 89 -0.75 0.53 8.80
C ASN A 89 -1.04 1.00 10.22
N SER A 90 -0.10 1.71 10.82
CA SER A 90 -0.18 2.21 12.20
C SER A 90 -1.23 3.31 12.44
N ASP A 91 -1.69 3.97 11.39
CA ASP A 91 -2.58 5.13 11.41
C ASP A 91 -4.00 4.79 10.93
N LEU A 92 -4.48 3.60 11.28
CA LEU A 92 -5.83 3.10 10.99
C LEU A 92 -6.73 3.16 12.22
N GLU A 93 -7.98 3.55 11.99
CA GLU A 93 -9.08 3.41 12.94
C GLU A 93 -9.99 2.27 12.50
N LEU A 94 -10.24 1.33 13.39
CA LEU A 94 -11.04 0.13 13.14
C LEU A 94 -12.35 0.17 13.92
N GLY A 95 -13.45 -0.22 13.27
CA GLY A 95 -14.71 -0.49 13.97
C GLY A 95 -14.64 -1.78 14.80
N GLU A 96 -15.45 -1.87 15.87
CA GLU A 96 -15.47 -3.00 16.82
C GLU A 96 -15.76 -4.37 16.18
N ASN A 97 -16.36 -4.42 15.01
CA ASN A 97 -16.69 -5.66 14.29
C ASN A 97 -15.82 -5.87 13.04
N PHE A 98 -14.69 -5.14 12.91
CA PHE A 98 -13.87 -5.17 11.71
C PHE A 98 -13.43 -6.60 11.35
N ILE A 99 -12.80 -7.32 12.29
CA ILE A 99 -12.26 -8.66 12.03
C ILE A 99 -13.37 -9.66 11.71
N SER A 100 -14.41 -9.71 12.52
CA SER A 100 -15.54 -10.66 12.33
C SER A 100 -16.31 -10.40 11.02
N SER A 101 -16.44 -9.13 10.63
CA SER A 101 -17.05 -8.75 9.35
C SER A 101 -16.21 -9.15 8.15
N MET A 102 -14.87 -8.97 8.24
CA MET A 102 -13.94 -9.41 7.20
C MET A 102 -13.96 -10.93 7.03
N LEU A 103 -13.89 -11.70 8.12
CA LEU A 103 -13.97 -13.16 8.08
C LEU A 103 -15.29 -13.64 7.47
N THR A 104 -16.40 -13.02 7.85
CA THR A 104 -17.73 -13.33 7.28
C THR A 104 -17.76 -13.09 5.78
N ALA A 105 -17.21 -11.97 5.31
CA ALA A 105 -17.14 -11.64 3.88
C ALA A 105 -16.22 -12.59 3.11
N LEU A 106 -15.16 -13.08 3.76
CA LEU A 106 -14.17 -13.98 3.16
C LEU A 106 -14.56 -15.46 3.22
N ALA A 107 -15.62 -15.84 3.92
CA ALA A 107 -16.09 -17.23 3.98
C ALA A 107 -16.35 -17.82 2.58
N ALA A 108 -16.79 -17.00 1.62
CA ALA A 108 -16.97 -17.40 0.21
C ALA A 108 -15.64 -17.37 -0.61
N TYR A 109 -14.54 -16.88 -0.04
CA TYR A 109 -13.26 -16.66 -0.73
C TYR A 109 -12.07 -17.08 0.16
N PRO A 110 -12.00 -18.32 0.63
CA PRO A 110 -11.09 -18.75 1.69
C PRO A 110 -9.60 -18.68 1.32
N GLN A 111 -9.28 -18.44 0.04
CA GLN A 111 -7.90 -18.32 -0.44
C GLN A 111 -7.59 -16.90 -0.93
N ALA A 112 -8.50 -15.93 -0.78
CA ALA A 112 -8.31 -14.59 -1.31
C ALA A 112 -7.43 -13.73 -0.39
N LEU A 113 -6.72 -12.78 -1.00
CA LEU A 113 -6.27 -11.57 -0.32
C LEU A 113 -7.42 -10.55 -0.40
N ALA A 114 -7.75 -9.90 0.71
CA ALA A 114 -8.79 -8.89 0.74
C ALA A 114 -8.39 -7.62 1.47
N SER A 115 -9.04 -6.52 1.12
CA SER A 115 -8.98 -5.25 1.83
C SER A 115 -10.39 -4.73 2.07
N PRO A 116 -10.66 -4.07 3.21
CA PRO A 116 -11.89 -3.31 3.40
C PRO A 116 -11.87 -2.05 2.52
N GLN A 117 -12.98 -1.35 2.47
CA GLN A 117 -13.03 0.02 2.00
C GLN A 117 -12.23 0.91 2.94
N VAL A 118 -11.31 1.72 2.40
CA VAL A 118 -10.55 2.70 3.18
C VAL A 118 -11.04 4.10 2.86
N VAL A 119 -11.32 4.87 3.90
CA VAL A 119 -11.73 6.29 3.79
C VAL A 119 -10.74 7.18 4.55
N GLY A 120 -10.66 8.42 4.14
CA GLY A 120 -9.94 9.44 4.91
C GLY A 120 -10.77 9.95 6.11
N PRO A 121 -10.19 10.76 7.01
CA PRO A 121 -10.92 11.40 8.12
C PRO A 121 -12.09 12.27 7.65
N ASP A 122 -12.06 12.75 6.39
CA ASP A 122 -13.13 13.49 5.75
C ASP A 122 -14.23 12.59 5.13
N GLY A 123 -14.17 11.28 5.36
CA GLY A 123 -15.09 10.28 4.83
C GLY A 123 -14.94 9.97 3.34
N LYS A 124 -13.95 10.56 2.64
CA LYS A 124 -13.75 10.30 1.22
C LYS A 124 -12.99 9.00 0.98
N HIS A 125 -13.39 8.30 -0.06
CA HIS A 125 -12.74 7.05 -0.48
C HIS A 125 -11.29 7.30 -0.90
N GLN A 126 -10.38 6.45 -0.42
CA GLN A 126 -8.95 6.48 -0.80
C GLN A 126 -8.63 5.64 -2.05
N TRP A 127 -9.64 5.17 -2.79
CA TRP A 127 -9.47 4.41 -4.03
C TRP A 127 -8.54 3.20 -3.87
N VAL A 128 -8.88 2.35 -2.93
CA VAL A 128 -8.07 1.18 -2.51
C VAL A 128 -7.83 0.19 -3.62
N ALA A 129 -8.88 -0.15 -4.40
CA ALA A 129 -8.79 -1.12 -5.49
C ALA A 129 -8.20 -0.48 -6.75
N ARG A 130 -7.26 -1.17 -7.38
CA ARG A 130 -6.48 -0.63 -8.50
C ARG A 130 -6.17 -1.69 -9.55
N LYS A 131 -5.87 -1.25 -10.78
CA LYS A 131 -5.30 -2.04 -11.85
C LYS A 131 -3.79 -2.10 -11.75
N PHE A 132 -3.16 -3.22 -12.12
CA PHE A 132 -1.71 -3.30 -12.12
C PHE A 132 -1.08 -2.15 -12.91
N PRO A 133 0.02 -1.56 -12.38
CA PRO A 133 0.67 -0.43 -13.02
C PRO A 133 1.12 -0.77 -14.44
N THR A 134 0.79 0.11 -15.36
CA THR A 134 1.27 0.10 -16.76
C THR A 134 2.09 1.34 -17.02
N VAL A 135 2.87 1.33 -18.10
CA VAL A 135 3.58 2.53 -18.57
C VAL A 135 2.61 3.70 -18.74
N GLY A 136 1.40 3.43 -19.26
CA GLY A 136 0.37 4.46 -19.45
C GLY A 136 -0.13 5.07 -18.15
N HIS A 137 -0.42 4.26 -17.12
CA HIS A 137 -0.84 4.76 -15.81
C HIS A 137 0.23 5.66 -15.17
N ILE A 138 1.49 5.22 -15.20
CA ILE A 138 2.60 5.96 -14.60
C ILE A 138 2.87 7.27 -15.36
N ALA A 139 2.85 7.23 -16.70
CA ALA A 139 3.01 8.43 -17.54
C ALA A 139 1.85 9.43 -17.36
N TRP A 140 0.62 8.95 -17.18
CA TRP A 140 -0.54 9.79 -16.88
C TRP A 140 -0.34 10.57 -15.58
N GLU A 141 0.10 9.91 -14.51
CA GLU A 141 0.38 10.58 -13.23
C GLU A 141 1.58 11.54 -13.32
N TRP A 142 2.56 11.23 -14.17
CA TRP A 142 3.75 12.06 -14.40
C TRP A 142 3.44 13.31 -15.19
N PHE A 143 2.44 13.28 -16.08
CA PHE A 143 2.09 14.41 -16.97
C PHE A 143 1.31 15.48 -16.21
N THR A 144 2.00 16.53 -15.79
CA THR A 144 1.47 17.63 -14.95
C THR A 144 0.17 18.26 -15.45
N PRO A 145 -0.03 18.51 -16.78
CA PRO A 145 -1.29 19.07 -17.29
C PRO A 145 -2.53 18.26 -16.96
N LEU A 146 -2.39 16.94 -16.74
CA LEU A 146 -3.50 16.05 -16.41
C LEU A 146 -3.90 16.11 -14.93
N ALA A 147 -3.13 16.78 -14.07
CA ALA A 147 -3.42 16.89 -12.64
C ALA A 147 -4.81 17.50 -12.36
N ARG A 148 -5.31 18.38 -13.24
CA ARG A 148 -6.66 18.98 -13.16
C ARG A 148 -7.80 17.95 -13.31
N PHE A 149 -7.52 16.80 -13.92
CA PHE A 149 -8.51 15.75 -14.13
C PHE A 149 -8.55 14.70 -12.99
N LYS A 150 -7.64 14.79 -11.99
CA LYS A 150 -7.57 13.83 -10.88
C LYS A 150 -8.92 13.51 -10.21
N PRO A 151 -9.82 14.49 -9.95
CA PRO A 151 -11.10 14.21 -9.31
C PRO A 151 -12.17 13.65 -10.26
N THR A 152 -11.85 13.45 -11.54
CA THR A 152 -12.79 12.96 -12.55
C THR A 152 -12.66 11.44 -12.75
N ARG A 153 -13.71 10.79 -13.30
CA ARG A 153 -13.63 9.37 -13.69
C ARG A 153 -12.48 9.09 -14.65
N LEU A 154 -12.17 10.04 -15.56
CA LEU A 154 -11.04 9.92 -16.48
C LEU A 154 -9.72 9.96 -15.72
N GLY A 155 -9.58 10.87 -14.75
CA GLY A 155 -8.40 10.95 -13.89
C GLY A 155 -8.18 9.67 -13.07
N HIS A 156 -9.24 9.13 -12.49
CA HIS A 156 -9.17 7.86 -11.76
C HIS A 156 -8.74 6.70 -12.67
N ARG A 157 -9.32 6.57 -13.88
CA ARG A 157 -8.89 5.56 -14.86
C ARG A 157 -7.44 5.74 -15.28
N GLY A 158 -7.03 6.96 -15.57
CA GLY A 158 -5.67 7.28 -15.94
C GLY A 158 -4.64 6.93 -14.85
N ALA A 159 -5.00 7.12 -13.58
CA ALA A 159 -4.19 6.74 -12.43
C ALA A 159 -4.26 5.24 -12.09
N GLY A 160 -4.99 4.44 -12.86
CA GLY A 160 -5.11 3.00 -12.63
C GLY A 160 -6.07 2.60 -11.49
N HIS A 161 -6.98 3.48 -11.07
CA HIS A 161 -8.00 3.11 -10.09
C HIS A 161 -9.04 2.17 -10.74
N ASP A 162 -9.38 1.09 -10.04
CA ASP A 162 -10.47 0.19 -10.45
C ASP A 162 -11.80 0.77 -9.99
N ILE A 163 -12.40 1.59 -10.86
CA ILE A 163 -13.66 2.28 -10.56
C ILE A 163 -14.78 1.27 -10.26
N SER A 164 -14.81 0.14 -10.98
CA SER A 164 -15.84 -0.87 -10.79
C SER A 164 -15.77 -1.49 -9.39
N ALA A 165 -14.58 -1.84 -8.95
CA ALA A 165 -14.37 -2.37 -7.61
C ALA A 165 -14.63 -1.31 -6.52
N CYS A 166 -14.09 -0.08 -6.69
CA CYS A 166 -14.26 0.99 -5.71
C CYS A 166 -15.69 1.51 -5.55
N THR A 167 -16.58 1.26 -6.54
CA THR A 167 -18.01 1.63 -6.47
C THR A 167 -18.93 0.44 -6.27
N ALA A 168 -18.38 -0.76 -6.09
CA ALA A 168 -19.15 -1.96 -5.81
C ALA A 168 -19.79 -1.88 -4.42
N VAL A 169 -20.94 -2.56 -4.26
CA VAL A 169 -21.65 -2.69 -2.96
C VAL A 169 -21.51 -4.09 -2.35
N ARG A 170 -20.83 -5.00 -3.04
CA ARG A 170 -20.54 -6.38 -2.64
C ARG A 170 -19.08 -6.68 -2.90
N PRO A 171 -18.50 -7.75 -2.28
CA PRO A 171 -17.12 -8.14 -2.52
C PRO A 171 -16.82 -8.20 -4.02
N HIS A 172 -15.76 -7.55 -4.47
CA HIS A 172 -15.45 -7.37 -5.88
C HIS A 172 -13.96 -7.61 -6.15
N GLY A 173 -13.68 -8.43 -7.18
CA GLY A 173 -12.32 -8.73 -7.61
C GLY A 173 -11.63 -7.51 -8.23
N THR A 174 -10.34 -7.35 -7.97
CA THR A 174 -9.51 -6.29 -8.56
C THR A 174 -8.11 -6.82 -8.85
N ASP A 175 -7.25 -6.02 -9.51
CA ASP A 175 -5.88 -6.47 -9.75
C ASP A 175 -5.05 -6.41 -8.46
N TRP A 176 -5.16 -5.32 -7.68
CA TRP A 176 -4.52 -5.18 -6.38
C TRP A 176 -5.25 -4.17 -5.49
N VAL A 177 -5.02 -4.27 -4.20
CA VAL A 177 -5.52 -3.35 -3.16
C VAL A 177 -4.36 -2.69 -2.43
N MET A 178 -4.56 -1.46 -1.96
CA MET A 178 -3.54 -0.71 -1.21
C MET A 178 -3.11 -1.44 0.07
N GLY A 179 -1.84 -1.30 0.41
CA GLY A 179 -1.20 -1.95 1.55
C GLY A 179 -1.62 -1.46 2.93
N ALA A 180 -2.49 -0.43 3.02
CA ALA A 180 -2.90 0.13 4.30
C ALA A 180 -3.61 -0.89 5.21
N CYS A 181 -4.45 -1.75 4.61
CA CYS A 181 -5.15 -2.82 5.32
C CYS A 181 -5.31 -4.02 4.37
N MET A 182 -4.64 -5.12 4.66
CA MET A 182 -4.73 -6.35 3.88
C MET A 182 -4.95 -7.55 4.80
N MET A 183 -5.87 -8.43 4.43
CA MET A 183 -6.11 -9.71 5.09
C MET A 183 -5.85 -10.84 4.10
N VAL A 184 -5.02 -11.81 4.46
CA VAL A 184 -4.62 -12.91 3.58
C VAL A 184 -4.39 -14.19 4.41
N PRO A 185 -4.76 -15.38 3.93
CA PRO A 185 -4.39 -16.63 4.59
C PRO A 185 -2.86 -16.74 4.71
N ARG A 186 -2.36 -17.13 5.88
CA ARG A 186 -0.91 -17.30 6.11
C ARG A 186 -0.27 -18.22 5.08
N THR A 187 -0.92 -19.34 4.77
CA THR A 187 -0.44 -20.29 3.76
C THR A 187 -0.34 -19.67 2.36
N VAL A 188 -1.22 -18.73 2.00
CA VAL A 188 -1.16 -18.01 0.73
C VAL A 188 0.01 -17.02 0.72
N TYR A 189 0.24 -16.30 1.83
CA TYR A 189 1.38 -15.41 2.00
C TYR A 189 2.73 -16.17 1.85
N GLU A 190 2.85 -17.31 2.50
CA GLU A 190 4.03 -18.18 2.49
C GLU A 190 4.30 -18.76 1.09
N ARG A 191 3.26 -19.14 0.33
CA ARG A 191 3.38 -19.72 -1.04
C ARG A 191 4.13 -18.82 -1.99
N VAL A 192 4.05 -17.51 -1.85
CA VAL A 192 4.78 -16.53 -2.68
C VAL A 192 5.99 -15.94 -1.94
N GLN A 193 6.38 -16.54 -0.82
CA GLN A 193 7.54 -16.15 -0.02
C GLN A 193 7.48 -14.69 0.51
N GLY A 194 6.27 -14.23 0.85
CA GLY A 194 6.06 -12.90 1.39
C GLY A 194 6.32 -11.76 0.40
N MET A 195 6.69 -10.60 0.92
CA MET A 195 6.98 -9.39 0.13
C MET A 195 8.45 -9.38 -0.34
N ASP A 196 8.70 -8.81 -1.51
CA ASP A 196 10.05 -8.66 -2.06
C ASP A 196 10.77 -7.50 -1.38
N GLU A 197 11.83 -7.79 -0.62
CA GLU A 197 12.56 -6.80 0.19
C GLU A 197 13.46 -5.84 -0.61
N ARG A 198 13.53 -5.99 -1.94
CA ARG A 198 14.17 -4.99 -2.80
C ARG A 198 13.39 -3.66 -2.84
N PHE A 199 12.09 -3.73 -2.54
CA PHE A 199 11.27 -2.54 -2.34
C PHE A 199 11.45 -2.03 -0.90
N ASN A 200 11.97 -0.82 -0.77
CA ASN A 200 12.10 -0.19 0.55
C ASN A 200 10.74 0.35 1.01
N ILE A 201 10.08 1.13 0.14
CA ILE A 201 8.76 1.69 0.37
C ILE A 201 8.06 1.94 -0.98
N ASN A 202 6.77 1.62 -1.06
CA ASN A 202 5.91 1.59 -2.25
C ASN A 202 6.22 0.44 -3.21
N SER A 203 5.19 -0.05 -3.87
CA SER A 203 5.17 -1.13 -4.87
C SER A 203 5.46 -2.55 -4.34
N GLU A 204 5.88 -2.74 -3.10
CA GLU A 204 6.02 -4.05 -2.46
C GLU A 204 4.70 -4.80 -2.39
N GLU A 205 3.61 -4.11 -2.03
CA GLU A 205 2.26 -4.67 -1.99
C GLU A 205 1.71 -4.94 -3.40
N VAL A 206 2.10 -4.15 -4.38
CA VAL A 206 1.71 -4.33 -5.78
C VAL A 206 2.40 -5.56 -6.37
N ASP A 207 3.71 -5.70 -6.13
CA ASP A 207 4.50 -6.86 -6.55
C ASP A 207 4.00 -8.15 -5.89
N PHE A 208 3.77 -8.10 -4.58
CA PHE A 208 3.23 -9.23 -3.82
C PHE A 208 1.91 -9.71 -4.41
N GLN A 209 0.97 -8.81 -4.68
CA GLN A 209 -0.32 -9.13 -5.25
C GLN A 209 -0.24 -9.54 -6.73
N ARG A 210 0.75 -9.06 -7.47
CA ARG A 210 1.01 -9.53 -8.83
C ARG A 210 1.46 -10.99 -8.83
N ARG A 211 2.37 -11.37 -7.92
CA ARG A 211 2.77 -12.79 -7.75
C ARG A 211 1.61 -13.67 -7.29
N LEU A 212 0.70 -13.16 -6.46
CA LEU A 212 -0.55 -13.85 -6.11
C LEU A 212 -1.44 -14.05 -7.33
N ALA A 213 -1.52 -13.04 -8.22
CA ALA A 213 -2.29 -13.17 -9.47
C ALA A 213 -1.75 -14.29 -10.36
N ASP A 214 -0.42 -14.39 -10.49
CA ASP A 214 0.22 -15.39 -11.34
C ASP A 214 -0.06 -16.83 -10.88
N ILE A 215 -0.38 -17.04 -9.60
CA ILE A 215 -0.79 -18.35 -9.04
C ILE A 215 -2.31 -18.48 -8.85
N GLY A 216 -3.09 -17.58 -9.45
CA GLY A 216 -4.56 -17.64 -9.46
C GLY A 216 -5.26 -17.25 -8.15
N VAL A 217 -4.57 -16.64 -7.19
CA VAL A 217 -5.16 -16.17 -5.92
C VAL A 217 -6.00 -14.92 -6.18
N PRO A 218 -7.29 -14.87 -5.79
CA PRO A 218 -8.12 -13.68 -5.93
C PRO A 218 -7.66 -12.53 -5.02
N ARG A 219 -7.79 -11.28 -5.50
CA ARG A 219 -7.65 -10.06 -4.70
C ARG A 219 -8.98 -9.35 -4.70
N ILE A 220 -9.51 -9.05 -3.53
CA ILE A 220 -10.91 -8.67 -3.34
C ILE A 220 -10.99 -7.40 -2.49
N LEU A 221 -11.77 -6.43 -2.96
CA LEU A 221 -12.27 -5.34 -2.13
C LEU A 221 -13.57 -5.77 -1.44
N VAL A 222 -13.66 -5.56 -0.14
CA VAL A 222 -14.85 -5.82 0.70
C VAL A 222 -15.48 -4.48 1.10
N PRO A 223 -16.36 -3.90 0.29
CA PRO A 223 -16.88 -2.54 0.49
C PRO A 223 -17.85 -2.39 1.66
N GLN A 224 -18.36 -3.52 2.21
CA GLN A 224 -19.26 -3.51 3.37
C GLN A 224 -18.51 -3.26 4.69
N VAL A 225 -17.20 -3.44 4.70
CA VAL A 225 -16.34 -3.14 5.84
C VAL A 225 -15.54 -1.89 5.51
N THR A 226 -15.56 -0.91 6.41
CA THR A 226 -14.87 0.37 6.22
C THR A 226 -13.91 0.60 7.38
N VAL A 227 -12.71 1.11 7.05
CA VAL A 227 -11.71 1.58 8.01
C VAL A 227 -11.31 3.01 7.66
N THR A 228 -10.97 3.81 8.68
CA THR A 228 -10.43 5.15 8.48
C THR A 228 -8.91 5.11 8.47
N HIS A 229 -8.28 5.84 7.55
CA HIS A 229 -6.83 5.91 7.41
C HIS A 229 -6.43 7.39 7.29
N GLU A 230 -5.66 7.89 8.23
CA GLU A 230 -5.23 9.29 8.22
C GLU A 230 -4.35 9.61 7.02
N GLY A 231 -3.44 8.72 6.73
CA GLY A 231 -2.60 8.75 5.51
C GLY A 231 -1.56 9.86 5.44
N GLY A 232 -0.36 9.48 5.04
CA GLY A 232 0.60 10.29 4.30
C GLY A 232 1.31 11.45 4.98
N ALA A 233 1.24 11.63 6.29
CA ALA A 233 1.86 12.78 6.96
C ALA A 233 3.37 12.64 7.26
N SER A 234 3.95 11.45 7.17
CA SER A 234 5.25 11.13 7.80
C SER A 234 6.51 11.45 6.98
N SER A 235 6.41 11.90 5.71
CA SER A 235 7.61 12.11 4.88
C SER A 235 7.58 13.37 4.02
N PRO A 236 8.72 14.11 3.85
CA PRO A 236 8.81 15.25 2.93
C PRO A 236 8.41 14.87 1.50
N SER A 237 7.63 15.73 0.84
CA SER A 237 7.05 15.46 -0.49
C SER A 237 8.08 15.12 -1.58
N ALA A 238 9.25 15.77 -1.57
CA ALA A 238 10.33 15.53 -2.53
C ALA A 238 10.94 14.13 -2.35
N ARG A 239 11.22 13.70 -1.11
CA ARG A 239 11.75 12.37 -0.80
C ARG A 239 10.76 11.28 -1.16
N ARG A 240 9.48 11.49 -0.88
CA ARG A 240 8.40 10.57 -1.26
C ARG A 240 8.31 10.37 -2.76
N ARG A 241 8.46 11.44 -3.55
CA ARG A 241 8.46 11.36 -5.03
C ARG A 241 9.65 10.53 -5.54
N GLN A 242 10.83 10.69 -4.94
CA GLN A 242 12.01 9.89 -5.28
C GLN A 242 11.76 8.40 -4.97
N TRP A 243 11.36 8.07 -3.76
CA TRP A 243 11.07 6.67 -3.36
C TRP A 243 10.05 6.02 -4.28
N LEU A 244 8.92 6.69 -4.54
CA LEU A 244 7.89 6.19 -5.44
C LEU A 244 8.45 5.96 -6.86
N THR A 245 9.31 6.85 -7.35
CA THR A 245 9.92 6.71 -8.68
C THR A 245 10.87 5.52 -8.72
N THR A 246 11.74 5.36 -7.72
CA THR A 246 12.65 4.22 -7.60
C THR A 246 11.87 2.91 -7.53
N ALA A 247 10.84 2.82 -6.67
CA ALA A 247 10.01 1.63 -6.54
C ALA A 247 9.31 1.25 -7.87
N ARG A 248 8.82 2.24 -8.62
CA ARG A 248 8.23 2.03 -9.95
C ARG A 248 9.24 1.48 -10.96
N PHE A 249 10.49 1.89 -10.89
CA PHE A 249 11.54 1.34 -11.77
C PHE A 249 11.94 -0.07 -11.36
N ILE A 250 12.07 -0.38 -10.08
CA ILE A 250 12.29 -1.75 -9.58
C ILE A 250 11.14 -2.68 -10.05
N TYR A 251 9.90 -2.22 -9.90
CA TYR A 251 8.72 -2.95 -10.37
C TYR A 251 8.75 -3.16 -11.90
N ALA A 252 9.06 -2.10 -12.65
CA ALA A 252 9.11 -2.16 -14.10
C ALA A 252 10.24 -3.06 -14.63
N GLU A 253 11.39 -3.08 -13.96
CA GLU A 253 12.49 -4.00 -14.26
C GLU A 253 12.06 -5.45 -14.01
N LYS A 254 11.54 -5.74 -12.82
CA LYS A 254 11.08 -7.09 -12.46
C LYS A 254 10.04 -7.63 -13.42
N TRP A 255 9.12 -6.78 -13.89
CA TRP A 255 8.01 -7.14 -14.77
C TRP A 255 8.26 -6.83 -16.26
N GLY A 256 9.50 -6.53 -16.64
CA GLY A 256 9.96 -6.52 -18.04
C GLY A 256 9.59 -5.28 -18.88
N PHE A 257 9.23 -4.15 -18.27
CA PHE A 257 8.86 -2.94 -19.03
C PHE A 257 9.65 -1.67 -18.66
N GLU A 258 10.79 -1.79 -17.93
CA GLU A 258 11.64 -0.68 -17.48
C GLU A 258 12.06 0.26 -18.61
N LYS A 259 12.55 -0.29 -19.74
CA LYS A 259 13.01 0.49 -20.88
C LYS A 259 11.88 1.36 -21.47
N ASN A 260 10.66 0.80 -21.55
CA ASN A 260 9.49 1.51 -22.06
C ASN A 260 9.05 2.60 -21.07
N LEU A 261 9.09 2.29 -19.75
CA LEU A 261 8.78 3.27 -18.71
C LEU A 261 9.75 4.46 -18.78
N ARG A 262 11.06 4.21 -18.84
CA ARG A 262 12.08 5.25 -18.96
C ARG A 262 11.84 6.16 -20.16
N ARG A 263 11.60 5.57 -21.34
CA ARG A 263 11.29 6.33 -22.57
C ARG A 263 10.05 7.19 -22.42
N ALA A 264 8.96 6.59 -21.90
CA ALA A 264 7.70 7.30 -21.72
C ALA A 264 7.83 8.47 -20.73
N LEU A 265 8.47 8.26 -19.56
CA LEU A 265 8.65 9.33 -18.59
C LEU A 265 9.57 10.44 -19.11
N THR A 266 10.64 10.10 -19.85
CA THR A 266 11.51 11.09 -20.49
C THR A 266 10.72 11.94 -21.47
N LEU A 267 9.95 11.33 -22.39
CA LEU A 267 9.11 12.06 -23.35
C LEU A 267 8.07 12.93 -22.64
N THR A 268 7.44 12.40 -21.59
CA THR A 268 6.45 13.14 -20.79
C THR A 268 7.11 14.34 -20.07
N SER A 269 8.35 14.21 -19.60
CA SER A 269 9.09 15.32 -18.98
C SER A 269 9.38 16.44 -19.97
N TYR A 270 9.71 16.12 -21.22
CA TYR A 270 9.83 17.16 -22.27
C TYR A 270 8.48 17.79 -22.62
N ALA A 271 7.39 17.04 -22.63
CA ALA A 271 6.04 17.58 -22.80
C ALA A 271 5.66 18.51 -21.62
N ASN A 272 5.99 18.12 -20.36
CA ASN A 272 5.88 18.99 -19.19
C ASN A 272 6.70 20.26 -19.31
N TYR A 273 7.90 20.17 -19.87
CA TYR A 273 8.76 21.35 -20.11
C TYR A 273 8.07 22.34 -21.05
N GLY A 274 7.54 21.87 -22.19
CA GLY A 274 6.78 22.71 -23.12
C GLY A 274 5.56 23.38 -22.45
N PHE A 275 4.80 22.63 -21.66
CA PHE A 275 3.68 23.17 -20.88
C PHE A 275 4.15 24.21 -19.84
N ASN A 276 5.25 23.98 -19.15
CA ASN A 276 5.79 24.89 -18.15
C ASN A 276 6.39 26.15 -18.78
N LEU A 277 6.92 26.09 -20.02
CA LEU A 277 7.31 27.28 -20.78
C LEU A 277 6.12 28.21 -20.98
N VAL A 278 4.95 27.70 -21.43
CA VAL A 278 3.74 28.51 -21.57
C VAL A 278 3.27 29.04 -20.23
N ARG A 279 3.32 28.20 -19.18
CA ARG A 279 2.91 28.57 -17.81
C ARG A 279 3.82 29.67 -17.22
N SER A 280 5.12 29.66 -17.50
CA SER A 280 6.07 30.64 -16.99
C SER A 280 5.83 32.05 -17.53
N LEU A 281 5.18 32.19 -18.70
CA LEU A 281 4.76 33.50 -19.23
C LEU A 281 3.72 34.19 -18.34
N ARG A 282 2.92 33.41 -17.59
CA ARG A 282 1.90 33.91 -16.67
C ARG A 282 2.32 33.88 -15.21
N ASN A 283 3.31 33.07 -14.88
CA ASN A 283 3.78 32.87 -13.51
C ASN A 283 5.30 32.76 -13.48
N HIS A 284 5.99 33.86 -13.21
CA HIS A 284 7.46 33.97 -13.16
C HIS A 284 8.14 33.11 -12.09
N ARG A 285 7.37 32.53 -11.12
CA ARG A 285 7.90 31.59 -10.13
C ARG A 285 8.12 30.18 -10.71
N VAL A 286 7.60 29.90 -11.91
CA VAL A 286 7.81 28.62 -12.60
C VAL A 286 9.12 28.67 -13.34
N ASN A 287 10.07 27.80 -12.97
CA ASN A 287 11.33 27.61 -13.70
C ASN A 287 11.25 26.30 -14.52
N PRO A 288 10.94 26.37 -15.83
CA PRO A 288 10.74 25.16 -16.64
C PRO A 288 11.99 24.27 -16.75
N ARG A 289 13.18 24.87 -16.79
CA ARG A 289 14.46 24.12 -16.89
C ARG A 289 14.76 23.37 -15.61
N GLU A 290 14.56 23.98 -14.46
CA GLU A 290 14.77 23.35 -13.16
C GLU A 290 13.83 22.16 -12.96
N ILE A 291 12.54 22.31 -13.32
CA ILE A 291 11.55 21.23 -13.27
C ILE A 291 11.97 20.08 -14.19
N LEU A 292 12.38 20.36 -15.44
CA LEU A 292 12.84 19.32 -16.37
C LEU A 292 14.06 18.58 -15.81
N ASN A 293 15.07 19.31 -15.34
CA ASN A 293 16.29 18.72 -14.79
C ASN A 293 15.98 17.84 -13.58
N HIS A 294 15.07 18.29 -12.70
CA HIS A 294 14.64 17.49 -11.56
C HIS A 294 13.91 16.20 -11.98
N GLU A 295 13.01 16.28 -12.98
CA GLU A 295 12.30 15.09 -13.49
C GLU A 295 13.26 14.09 -14.16
N LEU A 296 14.20 14.57 -14.97
CA LEU A 296 15.21 13.70 -15.60
C LEU A 296 16.14 13.06 -14.56
N GLU A 297 16.50 13.80 -13.51
CA GLU A 297 17.30 13.25 -12.41
C GLU A 297 16.55 12.18 -11.62
N LEU A 298 15.26 12.36 -11.34
CA LEU A 298 14.41 11.32 -10.71
C LEU A 298 14.38 10.04 -11.57
N ILE A 299 14.25 10.17 -12.90
CA ILE A 299 14.27 9.04 -13.83
C ILE A 299 15.63 8.34 -13.78
N ARG A 300 16.74 9.12 -13.81
CA ARG A 300 18.12 8.60 -13.76
C ARG A 300 18.37 7.81 -12.46
N ARG A 301 17.98 8.37 -11.30
CA ARG A 301 18.14 7.72 -10.00
C ARG A 301 17.26 6.49 -9.89
N GLY A 302 16.00 6.59 -10.35
CA GLY A 302 15.08 5.46 -10.36
C GLY A 302 15.63 4.27 -11.15
N THR A 303 16.22 4.49 -12.34
CA THR A 303 16.83 3.41 -13.13
C THR A 303 18.11 2.83 -12.55
N ARG A 304 18.75 3.50 -11.60
CA ARG A 304 19.91 2.99 -10.85
C ARG A 304 19.52 2.43 -9.47
N HIS A 305 18.23 2.46 -9.15
CA HIS A 305 17.69 2.07 -7.84
C HIS A 305 18.33 2.85 -6.67
N GLU A 306 18.69 4.13 -6.92
CA GLU A 306 19.23 5.04 -5.90
C GLU A 306 18.07 5.66 -5.08
N ASN A 307 18.10 5.47 -3.76
CA ASN A 307 17.12 6.00 -2.81
C ASN A 307 17.57 7.30 -2.13
#